data_b93f57f2bc83f04789bd88e8b2c62f99
#
_entry.id   b93f57f2bc83f04789bd88e8b2c62f99
#
_cell.length_a   1.000
_cell.length_b   1.000
_cell.length_c   1.000
_cell.angle_alpha   90.00
_cell.angle_beta   90.00
_cell.angle_gamma   90.00
#
_symmetry.space_group_name_H-M   'P 1'
#
loop_
_entity.id
_entity.type
_entity.pdbx_description
1 polymer ?
#
loop_
_entity_poly.entity_id
_entity_poly.type
_entity_poly.pdbx_seq_one_letter_code
_entity_poly.pdbx_strand_id
1 'polypeptide(L)'
;MAAQNQNKVSLPVIKRLPKYYRYISDMHNNGIVKVSSSELARMMGTTASQVRQDFNCFGGFGQQGIGYHVDVLLSEISKLLFSEKNLNAVLIGTGRLGRAISGYLSAEARGYHLMAAFDKSPDEIGRELQCGVMVQDV
;
A
#
# COMPACT_ATOMS: atom_id res chain seq x y z
N MET A 1 -29.12 12.83 -7.76
CA MET A 1 -28.17 12.55 -6.67
C MET A 1 -28.00 11.04 -6.58
N ALA A 2 -26.99 10.50 -7.26
CA ALA A 2 -26.67 9.08 -7.17
C ALA A 2 -25.73 8.92 -5.96
N ALA A 3 -26.23 8.33 -4.90
CA ALA A 3 -25.43 7.88 -3.77
C ALA A 3 -24.41 6.85 -4.31
N GLN A 4 -23.14 7.22 -4.32
CA GLN A 4 -22.05 6.28 -4.57
C GLN A 4 -22.09 5.24 -3.44
N ASN A 5 -22.63 4.08 -3.77
CA ASN A 5 -22.56 2.89 -2.94
C ASN A 5 -21.08 2.49 -2.91
N GLN A 6 -20.32 2.99 -1.94
CA GLN A 6 -18.99 2.51 -1.64
C GLN A 6 -19.19 1.07 -1.14
N ASN A 7 -19.10 0.12 -2.05
CA ASN A 7 -18.99 -1.30 -1.71
C ASN A 7 -17.84 -1.44 -0.72
N LYS A 8 -18.18 -1.60 0.55
CA LYS A 8 -17.23 -1.71 1.63
C LYS A 8 -16.45 -3.00 1.41
N VAL A 9 -15.23 -2.86 0.85
CA VAL A 9 -14.34 -3.99 0.59
C VAL A 9 -14.16 -4.79 1.88
N SER A 10 -14.35 -6.10 1.83
CA SER A 10 -14.29 -6.95 3.03
C SER A 10 -12.87 -7.00 3.61
N LEU A 11 -12.76 -7.12 4.93
CA LEU A 11 -11.48 -7.17 5.63
C LEU A 11 -10.50 -8.26 5.09
N PRO A 12 -10.96 -9.47 4.74
CA PRO A 12 -10.08 -10.47 4.11
C PRO A 12 -9.48 -10.00 2.78
N VAL A 13 -10.24 -9.28 1.95
CA VAL A 13 -9.74 -8.69 0.69
C VAL A 13 -8.71 -7.60 0.98
N ILE A 14 -9.02 -6.70 1.91
CA ILE A 14 -8.10 -5.62 2.33
C ILE A 14 -6.75 -6.18 2.78
N LYS A 15 -6.73 -7.29 3.53
CA LYS A 15 -5.49 -7.95 3.98
C LYS A 15 -4.66 -8.55 2.83
N ARG A 16 -5.27 -8.86 1.69
CA ARG A 16 -4.58 -9.38 0.51
C ARG A 16 -4.09 -8.28 -0.44
N LEU A 17 -4.67 -7.09 -0.39
CA LEU A 17 -4.33 -5.98 -1.30
C LEU A 17 -2.82 -5.64 -1.31
N PRO A 18 -2.10 -5.56 -0.17
CA PRO A 18 -0.66 -5.28 -0.20
C PRO A 18 0.16 -6.31 -0.98
N LYS A 19 -0.26 -7.58 -0.92
CA LYS A 19 0.39 -8.67 -1.67
C LYS A 19 0.12 -8.55 -3.17
N TYR A 20 -1.12 -8.25 -3.57
CA TYR A 20 -1.46 -7.93 -4.95
C TYR A 20 -0.67 -6.74 -5.46
N TYR A 21 -0.62 -5.65 -4.70
CA TYR A 21 0.12 -4.44 -5.07
C TYR A 21 1.58 -4.76 -5.39
N ARG A 22 2.25 -5.52 -4.54
CA ARG A 22 3.66 -5.88 -4.72
C ARG A 22 3.88 -6.62 -6.04
N TYR A 23 3.14 -7.70 -6.30
CA TYR A 23 3.32 -8.48 -7.53
C TYR A 23 2.95 -7.69 -8.79
N ILE A 24 1.87 -6.92 -8.74
CA ILE A 24 1.42 -6.11 -9.88
C ILE A 24 2.38 -4.96 -10.14
N SER A 25 2.94 -4.35 -9.11
CA SER A 25 3.98 -3.33 -9.23
C SER A 25 5.25 -3.88 -9.87
N ASP A 26 5.69 -5.08 -9.45
CA ASP A 26 6.84 -5.76 -10.06
C ASP A 26 6.58 -6.07 -11.54
N MET A 27 5.39 -6.55 -11.89
CA MET A 27 4.98 -6.77 -13.29
C MET A 27 5.02 -5.48 -14.10
N HIS A 28 4.47 -4.39 -13.56
CA HIS A 28 4.48 -3.09 -14.22
C HIS A 28 5.90 -2.60 -14.49
N ASN A 29 6.78 -2.69 -13.49
CA ASN A 29 8.19 -2.30 -13.62
C ASN A 29 8.97 -3.14 -14.64
N ASN A 30 8.54 -4.39 -14.86
CA ASN A 30 9.12 -5.28 -15.89
C ASN A 30 8.41 -5.16 -17.25
N GLY A 31 7.54 -4.17 -17.45
CA GLY A 31 6.87 -3.92 -18.71
C GLY A 31 5.78 -4.92 -19.09
N ILE A 32 5.28 -5.71 -18.14
CA ILE A 32 4.19 -6.66 -18.38
C ILE A 32 2.88 -5.87 -18.47
N VAL A 33 2.21 -5.97 -19.60
CA VAL A 33 0.99 -5.20 -19.91
C VAL A 33 -0.28 -5.88 -19.41
N LYS A 34 -0.32 -7.21 -19.43
CA LYS A 34 -1.49 -8.01 -19.05
C LYS A 34 -1.10 -9.18 -18.18
N VAL A 35 -2.02 -9.57 -17.30
CA VAL A 35 -1.89 -10.73 -16.42
C VAL A 35 -3.24 -11.45 -16.31
N SER A 36 -3.21 -12.78 -16.26
CA SER A 36 -4.39 -13.60 -16.00
C SER A 36 -4.63 -13.82 -14.51
N SER A 37 -5.88 -14.13 -14.12
CA SER A 37 -6.18 -14.54 -12.76
C SER A 37 -5.43 -15.82 -12.34
N SER A 38 -5.13 -16.70 -13.28
CA SER A 38 -4.37 -17.94 -13.02
C SER A 38 -2.89 -17.66 -12.73
N GLU A 39 -2.28 -16.74 -13.42
CA GLU A 39 -0.90 -16.31 -13.17
C GLU A 39 -0.77 -15.64 -11.81
N LEU A 40 -1.66 -14.68 -11.52
CA LEU A 40 -1.70 -14.05 -10.19
C LEU A 40 -1.96 -15.05 -9.07
N ALA A 41 -2.87 -15.99 -9.27
CA ALA A 41 -3.18 -17.03 -8.30
C ALA A 41 -1.95 -17.89 -7.96
N ARG A 42 -1.18 -18.30 -8.98
CA ARG A 42 0.05 -19.05 -8.81
C ARG A 42 1.09 -18.27 -8.00
N MET A 43 1.29 -17.00 -8.30
CA MET A 43 2.22 -16.13 -7.57
C MET A 43 1.79 -15.86 -6.14
N MET A 44 0.48 -15.73 -5.94
CA MET A 44 -0.12 -15.46 -4.63
C MET A 44 -0.23 -16.71 -3.74
N GLY A 45 -0.13 -17.91 -4.32
CA GLY A 45 -0.41 -19.18 -3.62
C GLY A 45 -1.91 -19.36 -3.30
N THR A 46 -2.79 -18.97 -4.22
CA THR A 46 -4.25 -19.02 -4.09
C THR A 46 -4.90 -19.59 -5.35
N THR A 47 -6.21 -19.47 -5.50
CA THR A 47 -6.94 -19.94 -6.68
C THR A 47 -7.33 -18.79 -7.61
N ALA A 48 -7.44 -19.05 -8.90
CA ALA A 48 -7.92 -18.08 -9.88
C ALA A 48 -9.33 -17.57 -9.55
N SER A 49 -10.16 -18.40 -8.95
CA SER A 49 -11.50 -18.03 -8.48
C SER A 49 -11.42 -16.99 -7.36
N GLN A 50 -10.50 -17.18 -6.38
CA GLN A 50 -10.30 -16.22 -5.30
C GLN A 50 -9.82 -14.86 -5.85
N VAL A 51 -8.87 -14.85 -6.79
CA VAL A 51 -8.40 -13.62 -7.45
C VAL A 51 -9.55 -12.88 -8.12
N ARG A 52 -10.39 -13.59 -8.87
CA ARG A 52 -11.57 -12.99 -9.52
C ARG A 52 -12.57 -12.42 -8.52
N GLN A 53 -12.84 -13.15 -7.44
CA GLN A 53 -13.73 -12.67 -6.38
C GLN A 53 -13.19 -11.43 -5.70
N ASP A 54 -11.89 -11.40 -5.39
CA ASP A 54 -11.25 -10.25 -4.77
C ASP A 54 -11.36 -9.00 -5.67
N PHE A 55 -11.06 -9.15 -6.97
CA PHE A 55 -11.12 -8.03 -7.91
C PHE A 55 -12.55 -7.55 -8.17
N ASN A 56 -13.54 -8.44 -8.15
CA ASN A 56 -14.94 -8.06 -8.26
C ASN A 56 -15.43 -7.22 -7.06
N CYS A 57 -14.78 -7.32 -5.90
CA CYS A 57 -15.15 -6.52 -4.72
C CYS A 57 -14.86 -5.02 -4.88
N PHE A 58 -13.93 -4.64 -5.76
CA PHE A 58 -13.53 -3.24 -5.91
C PHE A 58 -13.55 -2.72 -7.37
N GLY A 59 -14.01 -3.54 -8.30
CA GLY A 59 -14.27 -3.10 -9.67
C GLY A 59 -13.92 -4.16 -10.71
N GLY A 60 -14.84 -4.82 -11.31
CA GLY A 60 -14.66 -5.92 -12.28
C GLY A 60 -13.81 -5.55 -13.51
N PHE A 61 -12.50 -5.42 -13.35
CA PHE A 61 -11.53 -4.95 -14.35
C PHE A 61 -11.16 -5.98 -15.42
N GLY A 62 -11.65 -7.21 -15.31
CA GLY A 62 -11.32 -8.30 -16.22
C GLY A 62 -12.41 -8.57 -17.23
N GLN A 63 -12.03 -8.70 -18.50
CA GLN A 63 -12.88 -9.36 -19.48
C GLN A 63 -12.57 -10.86 -19.48
N GLN A 64 -13.61 -11.66 -19.51
CA GLN A 64 -13.49 -13.12 -19.52
C GLN A 64 -12.62 -13.56 -20.72
N GLY A 65 -11.52 -14.28 -20.47
CA GLY A 65 -10.60 -14.77 -21.47
C GLY A 65 -9.49 -13.79 -21.90
N ILE A 66 -9.52 -12.51 -21.49
CA ILE A 66 -8.54 -11.48 -21.91
C ILE A 66 -7.54 -11.14 -20.78
N GLY A 67 -7.87 -11.45 -19.53
CA GLY A 67 -7.08 -11.09 -18.36
C GLY A 67 -7.26 -9.62 -17.92
N TYR A 68 -6.32 -9.14 -17.13
CA TYR A 68 -6.35 -7.80 -16.54
C TYR A 68 -5.20 -6.96 -17.07
N HIS A 69 -5.44 -5.68 -17.34
CA HIS A 69 -4.40 -4.71 -17.60
C HIS A 69 -3.65 -4.36 -16.31
N VAL A 70 -2.34 -4.53 -16.34
CA VAL A 70 -1.47 -4.35 -15.15
C VAL A 70 -1.49 -2.92 -14.63
N ASP A 71 -1.43 -1.94 -15.53
CA ASP A 71 -1.49 -0.51 -15.20
C ASP A 71 -2.82 -0.11 -14.53
N VAL A 72 -3.94 -0.63 -15.05
CA VAL A 72 -5.28 -0.38 -14.48
C VAL A 72 -5.40 -0.99 -13.10
N LEU A 73 -4.98 -2.26 -12.93
CA LEU A 73 -4.98 -2.92 -11.62
C LEU A 73 -4.12 -2.18 -10.61
N LEU A 74 -2.91 -1.77 -11.00
CA LEU A 74 -1.99 -1.06 -10.13
C LEU A 74 -2.60 0.26 -9.66
N SER A 75 -3.21 1.02 -10.57
CA SER A 75 -3.89 2.28 -10.25
C SER A 75 -5.02 2.07 -9.24
N GLU A 76 -5.90 1.11 -9.48
CA GLU A 76 -7.06 0.89 -8.61
C GLU A 76 -6.67 0.34 -7.23
N ILE A 77 -5.72 -0.58 -7.17
CA ILE A 77 -5.21 -1.09 -5.89
C ILE A 77 -4.48 0.00 -5.12
N SER A 78 -3.72 0.86 -5.81
CA SER A 78 -3.06 2.02 -5.20
C SER A 78 -4.06 2.98 -4.55
N LYS A 79 -5.18 3.28 -5.22
CA LYS A 79 -6.26 4.12 -4.65
C LYS A 79 -6.86 3.52 -3.38
N LEU A 80 -6.98 2.19 -3.31
CA LEU A 80 -7.51 1.51 -2.13
C LEU A 80 -6.53 1.47 -0.97
N LEU A 81 -5.24 1.25 -1.26
CA LEU A 81 -4.19 1.15 -0.23
C LEU A 81 -3.70 2.49 0.25
N PHE A 82 -3.56 3.43 -0.67
CA PHE A 82 -2.97 4.74 -0.44
C PHE A 82 -4.01 5.83 -0.71
N SER A 83 -5.23 5.64 -0.15
CA SER A 83 -6.29 6.64 -0.33
C SER A 83 -5.72 8.04 -0.07
N GLU A 84 -6.15 9.05 -0.83
CA GLU A 84 -5.66 10.44 -0.86
C GLU A 84 -5.66 11.15 0.51
N LYS A 85 -5.94 10.45 1.59
CA LYS A 85 -5.87 10.95 2.95
C LYS A 85 -4.41 10.91 3.39
N ASN A 86 -3.78 12.07 3.43
CA ASN A 86 -2.55 12.27 4.19
C ASN A 86 -2.81 11.83 5.64
N LEU A 87 -2.34 10.64 5.99
CA LEU A 87 -2.48 10.12 7.33
C LEU A 87 -1.34 10.68 8.19
N ASN A 88 -1.70 11.39 9.25
CA ASN A 88 -0.72 11.83 10.21
C ASN A 88 -0.19 10.64 11.01
N ALA A 89 1.13 10.51 11.06
CA ALA A 89 1.83 9.45 11.76
C ALA A 89 2.71 10.02 12.88
N VAL A 90 2.86 9.26 13.93
CA VAL A 90 3.80 9.52 15.02
C VAL A 90 4.73 8.32 15.13
N LEU A 91 6.03 8.57 15.26
CA LEU A 91 7.04 7.54 15.43
C LEU A 91 7.47 7.46 16.90
N ILE A 92 7.34 6.29 17.50
CA ILE A 92 7.83 6.02 18.86
C ILE A 92 8.98 5.02 18.75
N GLY A 93 10.17 5.45 19.15
CA GLY A 93 11.41 4.71 18.99
C GLY A 93 12.16 5.09 17.71
N THR A 94 13.26 5.83 17.86
CA THR A 94 14.06 6.37 16.74
C THR A 94 15.41 5.67 16.59
N GLY A 95 15.56 4.47 17.14
CA GLY A 95 16.71 3.61 16.90
C GLY A 95 16.88 3.25 15.42
N ARG A 96 17.71 2.26 15.12
CA ARG A 96 18.05 1.87 13.73
C ARG A 96 16.82 1.64 12.85
N LEU A 97 15.81 0.91 13.33
CA LEU A 97 14.58 0.63 12.59
C LEU A 97 13.72 1.89 12.44
N GLY A 98 13.54 2.66 13.50
CA GLY A 98 12.76 3.91 13.46
C GLY A 98 13.31 4.91 12.46
N ARG A 99 14.65 5.09 12.42
CA ARG A 99 15.32 5.95 11.44
C ARG A 99 15.13 5.46 10.00
N ALA A 100 15.23 4.15 9.76
CA ALA A 100 14.97 3.57 8.45
C ALA A 100 13.53 3.81 7.99
N ILE A 101 12.56 3.62 8.88
CA ILE A 101 11.14 3.87 8.61
C ILE A 101 10.87 5.35 8.35
N SER A 102 11.45 6.26 9.14
CA SER A 102 11.28 7.71 8.94
C SER A 102 11.80 8.18 7.58
N GLY A 103 12.96 7.66 7.15
CA GLY A 103 13.52 7.91 5.84
C GLY A 103 12.63 7.38 4.71
N TYR A 104 12.08 6.19 4.88
CA TYR A 104 11.16 5.58 3.92
C TYR A 104 9.84 6.36 3.78
N LEU A 105 9.26 6.79 4.90
CA LEU A 105 8.01 7.56 4.90
C LEU A 105 8.19 8.95 4.27
N SER A 106 9.37 9.55 4.40
CA SER A 106 9.66 10.86 3.82
C SER A 106 10.01 10.81 2.33
N ALA A 107 10.68 9.75 1.87
CA ALA A 107 11.13 9.62 0.48
C ALA A 107 10.00 9.30 -0.50
N GLU A 108 8.96 8.64 -0.02
CA GLU A 108 7.82 8.25 -0.84
C GLU A 108 6.55 8.85 -0.23
N ALA A 109 5.98 9.84 -0.90
CA ALA A 109 4.71 10.47 -0.54
C ALA A 109 3.53 9.46 -0.61
N ARG A 110 3.59 8.41 0.20
CA ARG A 110 2.60 7.31 0.24
C ARG A 110 1.38 7.63 1.11
N GLY A 111 1.03 8.91 1.25
CA GLY A 111 -0.14 9.31 2.01
C GLY A 111 0.07 9.32 3.53
N TYR A 112 1.32 9.22 4.01
CA TYR A 112 1.67 9.40 5.42
C TYR A 112 2.47 10.68 5.60
N HIS A 113 2.15 11.42 6.67
CA HIS A 113 2.91 12.59 7.09
C HIS A 113 3.39 12.37 8.53
N LEU A 114 4.71 12.29 8.72
CA LEU A 114 5.29 12.14 10.05
C LEU A 114 5.23 13.48 10.78
N MET A 115 4.35 13.57 11.78
CA MET A 115 4.10 14.79 12.55
C MET A 115 5.05 14.96 13.72
N ALA A 116 5.43 13.85 14.37
CA ALA A 116 6.28 13.86 15.57
C ALA A 116 7.05 12.56 15.70
N ALA A 117 8.19 12.62 16.38
CA ALA A 117 8.99 11.45 16.72
C ALA A 117 9.41 11.53 18.20
N PHE A 118 9.40 10.39 18.88
CA PHE A 118 9.71 10.28 20.29
C PHE A 118 10.69 9.15 20.56
N ASP A 119 11.59 9.37 21.51
CA ASP A 119 12.46 8.33 22.05
C ASP A 119 12.73 8.60 23.55
N LYS A 120 13.09 7.57 24.29
CA LYS A 120 13.51 7.70 25.70
C LYS A 120 15.02 7.85 25.86
N SER A 121 15.78 7.57 24.80
CA SER A 121 17.24 7.63 24.85
C SER A 121 17.74 9.08 24.76
N PRO A 122 18.52 9.57 25.72
CA PRO A 122 19.13 10.89 25.65
C PRO A 122 19.98 11.12 24.39
N ASP A 123 20.53 10.04 23.83
CA ASP A 123 21.34 10.11 22.60
C ASP A 123 20.51 10.35 21.34
N GLU A 124 19.23 10.01 21.38
CA GLU A 124 18.30 10.21 20.26
C GLU A 124 17.49 11.49 20.40
N ILE A 125 17.18 11.91 21.62
CA ILE A 125 16.41 13.15 21.90
C ILE A 125 17.16 14.36 21.37
N GLY A 126 16.47 15.24 20.65
CA GLY A 126 17.02 16.43 20.03
C GLY A 126 17.70 16.21 18.67
N ARG A 127 17.76 14.95 18.18
CA ARG A 127 18.21 14.67 16.81
C ARG A 127 17.13 15.01 15.79
N GLU A 128 17.56 15.49 14.64
CA GLU A 128 16.69 15.67 13.49
C GLU A 128 16.71 14.42 12.61
N LEU A 129 15.51 13.91 12.29
CA LEU A 129 15.34 12.81 11.34
C LEU A 129 15.46 13.32 9.89
N GLN A 130 15.71 12.43 8.94
CA GLN A 130 15.83 12.77 7.51
C GLN A 130 14.61 13.51 6.93
N CYS A 131 13.45 13.36 7.56
CA CYS A 131 12.21 14.06 7.21
C CYS A 131 12.08 15.46 7.84
N GLY A 132 13.08 15.95 8.56
CA GLY A 132 13.06 17.25 9.24
C GLY A 132 12.33 17.26 10.59
N VAL A 133 11.88 16.12 11.08
CA VAL A 133 11.19 16.01 12.38
C VAL A 133 12.22 15.83 13.50
N MET A 134 12.12 16.65 14.54
CA MET A 134 12.96 16.55 15.74
C MET A 134 12.44 15.45 16.67
N VAL A 135 13.36 14.65 17.22
CA VAL A 135 13.04 13.63 18.21
C VAL A 135 12.83 14.30 19.58
N GLN A 136 11.70 14.02 20.20
CA GLN A 136 11.30 14.53 21.51
C GLN A 136 11.37 13.44 22.57
N ASP A 137 11.40 13.83 23.83
CA ASP A 137 11.28 12.91 24.96
C ASP A 137 9.84 12.34 25.05
N VAL A 138 9.71 11.06 25.44
CA VAL A 138 8.41 10.35 25.48
C VAL A 138 7.52 10.84 26.61
#